data_01003e801a4a7ba95f12580e337b92c0
#
_entry.id   01003e801a4a7ba95f12580e337b92c0
#
_cell.length_a   1.000
_cell.length_b   1.000
_cell.length_c   1.000
_cell.angle_alpha   90.00
_cell.angle_beta   90.00
_cell.angle_gamma   90.00
#
_symmetry.space_group_name_H-M   'P 1'
#
loop_
_entity.id
_entity.type
_entity.pdbx_description
1 polymer ?
#
loop_
_entity_poly.entity_id
_entity_poly.type
_entity_poly.pdbx_seq_one_letter_code
_entity_poly.pdbx_strand_id
1 'polypeptide(L)'
;MSGEDRFEILLTPETGDGVSTHAEKFIDSSPDGLNLVAKHVPHLETALELLVDGHGDIVPVSGEWWYNNRSRDFSAALVLPRREPTRVLVGEDKPEYIPKNGIIVADCEVLRRQMLRLRNDLNVKLPSDFVNIPDDVFGRVEWLENIRSNGEIDGFITTRTLH
;
A
#
# COMPACT_ATOMS: atom_id res chain seq x y z
N MET A 1 -4.87 3.91 -41.44
CA MET A 1 -5.16 3.05 -40.27
C MET A 1 -4.17 3.46 -39.18
N SER A 2 -4.59 4.33 -38.28
CA SER A 2 -3.79 4.68 -37.09
C SER A 2 -3.78 3.44 -36.19
N GLY A 3 -2.61 2.78 -36.06
CA GLY A 3 -2.43 1.79 -35.04
C GLY A 3 -2.66 2.50 -33.71
N GLU A 4 -3.62 2.03 -32.92
CA GLU A 4 -3.76 2.47 -31.53
C GLU A 4 -2.45 2.11 -30.82
N ASP A 5 -1.76 3.12 -30.32
CA ASP A 5 -0.53 2.91 -29.55
C ASP A 5 -0.88 2.07 -28.33
N ARG A 6 -0.37 0.86 -28.29
CA ARG A 6 -0.54 -0.07 -27.18
C ARG A 6 0.57 0.16 -26.18
N PHE A 7 0.21 0.41 -24.91
CA PHE A 7 1.15 0.55 -23.79
C PHE A 7 1.02 -0.64 -22.83
N GLU A 8 2.14 -1.28 -22.52
CA GLU A 8 2.22 -2.35 -21.53
C GLU A 8 2.54 -1.79 -20.15
N ILE A 9 1.62 -2.00 -19.21
CA ILE A 9 1.78 -1.60 -17.82
C ILE A 9 2.22 -2.82 -17.00
N LEU A 10 3.42 -2.76 -16.43
CA LEU A 10 4.00 -3.83 -15.61
C LEU A 10 3.44 -3.74 -14.20
N LEU A 11 2.46 -4.57 -13.88
CA LEU A 11 1.81 -4.61 -12.58
C LEU A 11 2.50 -5.61 -11.64
N THR A 12 2.81 -5.16 -10.46
CA THR A 12 3.30 -6.00 -9.37
C THR A 12 2.16 -6.41 -8.43
N PRO A 13 2.31 -7.45 -7.60
CA PRO A 13 1.34 -7.77 -6.57
C PRO A 13 1.08 -6.57 -5.65
N GLU A 14 -0.15 -6.49 -5.14
CA GLU A 14 -0.54 -5.44 -4.19
C GLU A 14 0.27 -5.57 -2.89
N THR A 15 0.90 -4.48 -2.46
CA THR A 15 1.72 -4.42 -1.24
C THR A 15 1.04 -3.67 -0.09
N GLY A 16 -0.26 -3.37 -0.25
CA GLY A 16 -1.07 -2.66 0.75
C GLY A 16 -1.02 -1.14 0.64
N ASP A 17 -0.25 -0.62 -0.30
CA ASP A 17 -0.23 0.81 -0.63
C ASP A 17 -1.32 1.22 -1.65
N GLY A 18 -2.02 0.23 -2.21
CA GLY A 18 -3.11 0.40 -3.16
C GLY A 18 -2.65 0.78 -4.57
N VAL A 19 -1.36 0.72 -4.86
CA VAL A 19 -0.78 1.12 -6.15
C VAL A 19 -1.29 0.23 -7.29
N SER A 20 -1.16 -1.08 -7.13
CA SER A 20 -1.56 -2.03 -8.18
C SER A 20 -3.07 -2.00 -8.41
N THR A 21 -3.87 -2.03 -7.36
CA THR A 21 -5.34 -1.90 -7.45
C THR A 21 -5.77 -0.58 -8.12
N HIS A 22 -5.03 0.51 -7.89
CA HIS A 22 -5.33 1.79 -8.51
C HIS A 22 -4.96 1.81 -9.99
N ALA A 23 -3.83 1.20 -10.35
CA ALA A 23 -3.41 1.06 -11.73
C ALA A 23 -4.35 0.17 -12.54
N GLU A 24 -4.81 -0.97 -11.97
CA GLU A 24 -5.82 -1.83 -12.60
C GLU A 24 -7.11 -1.06 -12.93
N LYS A 25 -7.65 -0.31 -11.95
CA LYS A 25 -8.83 0.52 -12.18
C LYS A 25 -8.63 1.59 -13.26
N PHE A 26 -7.42 2.14 -13.36
CA PHE A 26 -7.10 3.09 -14.41
C PHE A 26 -7.06 2.42 -15.78
N ILE A 27 -6.47 1.22 -15.88
CA ILE A 27 -6.45 0.41 -17.11
C ILE A 27 -7.88 0.09 -17.54
N ASP A 28 -8.73 -0.38 -16.62
CA ASP A 28 -10.12 -0.75 -16.88
C ASP A 28 -10.98 0.46 -17.34
N SER A 29 -10.64 1.64 -16.86
CA SER A 29 -11.31 2.90 -17.21
C SER A 29 -10.55 3.73 -18.23
N SER A 30 -9.67 3.10 -19.01
CA SER A 30 -8.81 3.77 -19.99
C SER A 30 -9.57 4.75 -20.86
N PRO A 31 -9.07 5.98 -21.02
CA PRO A 31 -9.67 6.96 -21.94
C PRO A 31 -9.70 6.43 -23.38
N ASP A 32 -10.73 6.84 -24.14
CA ASP A 32 -10.85 6.50 -25.56
C ASP A 32 -9.55 6.86 -26.31
N GLY A 33 -9.01 5.90 -27.04
CA GLY A 33 -7.80 6.07 -27.87
C GLY A 33 -6.49 5.65 -27.17
N LEU A 34 -6.52 5.21 -25.90
CA LEU A 34 -5.39 4.60 -25.24
C LEU A 34 -5.63 3.10 -25.06
N ASN A 35 -4.77 2.28 -25.66
CA ASN A 35 -4.80 0.83 -25.46
C ASN A 35 -3.81 0.44 -24.37
N LEU A 36 -4.29 0.38 -23.12
CA LEU A 36 -3.49 0.00 -21.96
C LEU A 36 -3.66 -1.48 -21.68
N VAL A 37 -2.57 -2.21 -21.51
CA VAL A 37 -2.58 -3.65 -21.26
C VAL A 37 -1.75 -3.96 -20.02
N ALA A 38 -2.36 -4.66 -19.06
CA ALA A 38 -1.66 -5.14 -17.88
C ALA A 38 -0.77 -6.35 -18.19
N LYS A 39 0.45 -6.33 -17.68
CA LYS A 39 1.39 -7.46 -17.66
C LYS A 39 1.85 -7.67 -16.22
N HIS A 40 1.45 -8.79 -15.64
CA HIS A 40 1.80 -9.09 -14.26
C HIS A 40 3.24 -9.55 -14.12
N VAL A 41 3.94 -8.97 -13.14
CA VAL A 41 5.35 -9.23 -12.83
C VAL A 41 5.48 -9.50 -11.32
N PRO A 42 6.31 -10.46 -10.89
CA PRO A 42 6.31 -10.90 -9.50
C PRO A 42 6.84 -9.86 -8.51
N HIS A 43 7.79 -9.00 -8.92
CA HIS A 43 8.46 -8.05 -8.04
C HIS A 43 8.70 -6.71 -8.73
N LEU A 44 8.79 -5.64 -7.94
CA LEU A 44 9.04 -4.29 -8.44
C LEU A 44 10.41 -4.18 -9.14
N GLU A 45 11.44 -4.79 -8.58
CA GLU A 45 12.78 -4.80 -9.16
C GLU A 45 12.75 -5.40 -10.56
N THR A 46 12.08 -6.55 -10.74
CA THR A 46 11.92 -7.19 -12.05
C THR A 46 11.14 -6.30 -13.01
N ALA A 47 10.11 -5.60 -12.54
CA ALA A 47 9.36 -4.67 -13.37
C ALA A 47 10.23 -3.50 -13.85
N LEU A 48 11.08 -2.96 -12.99
CA LEU A 48 12.01 -1.89 -13.34
C LEU A 48 13.10 -2.33 -14.32
N GLU A 49 13.65 -3.54 -14.16
CA GLU A 49 14.60 -4.12 -15.11
C GLU A 49 13.95 -4.29 -16.49
N LEU A 50 12.75 -4.85 -16.54
CA LEU A 50 12.00 -5.01 -17.79
C LEU A 50 11.67 -3.66 -18.46
N LEU A 51 11.40 -2.62 -17.67
CA LEU A 51 11.18 -1.27 -18.18
C LEU A 51 12.45 -0.71 -18.83
N VAL A 52 13.61 -0.86 -18.18
CA VAL A 52 14.92 -0.43 -18.72
C VAL A 52 15.26 -1.18 -20.01
N ASP A 53 14.96 -2.47 -20.07
CA ASP A 53 15.21 -3.33 -21.24
C ASP A 53 14.19 -3.14 -22.38
N GLY A 54 13.19 -2.26 -22.20
CA GLY A 54 12.16 -2.00 -23.20
C GLY A 54 11.13 -3.12 -23.36
N HIS A 55 10.96 -3.95 -22.33
CA HIS A 55 9.97 -5.03 -22.28
C HIS A 55 8.67 -4.66 -21.57
N GLY A 56 8.41 -3.38 -21.45
CA GLY A 56 7.21 -2.75 -20.91
C GLY A 56 7.37 -1.23 -20.97
N ASP A 57 6.28 -0.49 -20.85
CA ASP A 57 6.27 0.96 -21.05
C ASP A 57 6.10 1.74 -19.75
N ILE A 58 5.37 1.21 -18.80
CA ILE A 58 5.02 1.89 -17.55
C ILE A 58 5.09 0.92 -16.36
N VAL A 59 5.67 1.39 -15.26
CA VAL A 59 5.64 0.71 -13.94
C VAL A 59 4.93 1.62 -12.95
N PRO A 60 3.78 1.21 -12.39
CA PRO A 60 3.14 1.94 -11.31
C PRO A 60 3.95 1.85 -10.03
N VAL A 61 4.17 3.00 -9.39
CA VAL A 61 4.86 3.08 -8.10
C VAL A 61 4.15 4.07 -7.19
N SER A 62 4.34 3.94 -5.87
CA SER A 62 3.82 4.94 -4.92
C SER A 62 4.58 6.25 -5.04
N GLY A 63 3.92 7.36 -4.66
CA GLY A 63 4.58 8.66 -4.59
C GLY A 63 5.75 8.67 -3.61
N GLU A 64 5.68 7.89 -2.54
CA GLU A 64 6.76 7.71 -1.56
C GLU A 64 7.95 6.98 -2.19
N TRP A 65 7.72 5.88 -2.89
CA TRP A 65 8.77 5.17 -3.61
C TRP A 65 9.45 6.10 -4.63
N TRP A 66 8.67 6.81 -5.44
CA TRP A 66 9.17 7.76 -6.42
C TRP A 66 10.03 8.85 -5.78
N TYR A 67 9.59 9.41 -4.65
CA TYR A 67 10.34 10.44 -3.94
C TYR A 67 11.70 9.94 -3.45
N ASN A 68 11.75 8.72 -2.92
CA ASN A 68 12.96 8.13 -2.35
C ASN A 68 13.92 7.56 -3.41
N ASN A 69 13.42 7.24 -4.60
CA ASN A 69 14.18 6.55 -5.67
C ASN A 69 14.23 7.37 -6.97
N ARG A 70 14.26 8.70 -6.85
CA ARG A 70 14.37 9.56 -8.02
C ARG A 70 15.64 9.23 -8.80
N SER A 71 15.46 8.54 -9.90
CA SER A 71 16.51 8.23 -10.85
C SER A 71 16.43 9.18 -12.05
N ARG A 72 17.58 9.48 -12.67
CA ARG A 72 17.60 10.16 -13.96
C ARG A 72 17.19 9.25 -15.10
N ASP A 73 17.14 7.95 -14.86
CA ASP A 73 16.83 6.92 -15.85
C ASP A 73 15.32 6.74 -16.07
N PHE A 74 14.50 7.24 -15.13
CA PHE A 74 13.04 7.17 -15.21
C PHE A 74 12.38 8.53 -15.25
N SER A 75 11.28 8.62 -15.99
CA SER A 75 10.42 9.80 -16.03
C SER A 75 9.03 9.47 -15.53
N ALA A 76 8.41 10.40 -14.81
CA ALA A 76 7.00 10.27 -14.45
C ALA A 76 6.16 10.54 -15.70
N ALA A 77 5.59 9.48 -16.30
CA ALA A 77 4.72 9.59 -17.47
C ALA A 77 3.34 10.11 -17.11
N LEU A 78 2.82 9.69 -15.93
CA LEU A 78 1.48 10.00 -15.46
C LEU A 78 1.45 10.04 -13.93
N VAL A 79 0.62 10.93 -13.40
CA VAL A 79 0.27 10.94 -11.97
C VAL A 79 -1.23 10.72 -11.86
N LEU A 80 -1.62 9.59 -11.28
CA LEU A 80 -3.03 9.30 -11.05
C LEU A 80 -3.59 10.19 -9.92
N PRO A 81 -4.89 10.53 -9.98
CA PRO A 81 -5.54 11.27 -8.91
C PRO A 81 -5.32 10.58 -7.56
N ARG A 82 -5.07 11.39 -6.53
CA ARG A 82 -4.88 10.84 -5.18
C ARG A 82 -6.14 10.09 -4.75
N ARG A 83 -5.96 8.81 -4.36
CA ARG A 83 -7.02 8.07 -3.67
C ARG A 83 -7.18 8.60 -2.25
N GLU A 84 -8.33 8.31 -1.66
CA GLU A 84 -8.56 8.59 -0.26
C GLU A 84 -7.49 7.90 0.60
N PRO A 85 -6.61 8.65 1.26
CA PRO A 85 -5.51 8.06 2.03
C PRO A 85 -5.98 7.63 3.42
N THR A 86 -7.25 7.22 3.53
CA THR A 86 -7.87 6.95 4.82
C THR A 86 -7.23 5.72 5.45
N ARG A 87 -6.65 5.95 6.60
CA ARG A 87 -6.26 4.89 7.54
C ARG A 87 -7.42 4.67 8.49
N VAL A 88 -7.67 3.43 8.82
CA VAL A 88 -8.72 3.02 9.75
C VAL A 88 -8.10 2.34 10.96
N LEU A 89 -8.63 2.63 12.12
CA LEU A 89 -8.36 1.86 13.32
C LEU A 89 -9.38 0.72 13.38
N VAL A 90 -8.88 -0.50 13.35
CA VAL A 90 -9.64 -1.72 13.53
C VAL A 90 -9.56 -2.09 15.01
N GLY A 91 -10.67 -2.08 15.69
CA GLY A 91 -10.78 -2.34 17.14
C GLY A 91 -12.23 -2.32 17.58
N GLU A 92 -12.50 -2.74 18.79
CA GLU A 92 -13.86 -2.69 19.36
C GLU A 92 -14.23 -1.26 19.77
N ASP A 93 -13.25 -0.50 20.24
CA ASP A 93 -13.43 0.83 20.77
C ASP A 93 -12.92 1.92 19.84
N LYS A 94 -13.53 3.10 19.93
CA LYS A 94 -12.97 4.32 19.36
C LYS A 94 -11.68 4.70 20.08
N PRO A 95 -10.78 5.47 19.44
CA PRO A 95 -9.50 5.86 20.05
C PRO A 95 -9.63 6.43 21.47
N GLU A 96 -10.72 7.16 21.75
CA GLU A 96 -10.97 7.80 23.05
C GLU A 96 -11.27 6.80 24.18
N TYR A 97 -11.79 5.64 23.84
CA TYR A 97 -12.26 4.63 24.81
C TYR A 97 -11.29 3.46 24.99
N ILE A 98 -10.23 3.39 24.17
CA ILE A 98 -9.19 2.37 24.36
C ILE A 98 -8.62 2.49 25.78
N PRO A 99 -8.47 1.38 26.53
CA PRO A 99 -7.93 1.39 27.87
C PRO A 99 -6.57 2.08 27.94
N LYS A 100 -6.25 2.66 29.09
CA LYS A 100 -4.91 3.20 29.35
C LYS A 100 -3.88 2.08 29.25
N ASN A 101 -2.76 2.36 28.57
CA ASN A 101 -1.74 1.38 28.17
C ASN A 101 -2.22 0.31 27.18
N GLY A 102 -3.40 0.50 26.57
CA GLY A 102 -3.89 -0.37 25.52
C GLY A 102 -2.90 -0.48 24.36
N ILE A 103 -2.84 -1.66 23.76
CA ILE A 103 -1.86 -2.00 22.72
C ILE A 103 -2.48 -1.77 21.34
N ILE A 104 -1.90 -0.84 20.59
CA ILE A 104 -2.28 -0.58 19.19
C ILE A 104 -1.10 -0.89 18.29
N VAL A 105 -1.33 -1.58 17.18
CA VAL A 105 -0.31 -1.80 16.16
C VAL A 105 -0.49 -0.77 15.04
N ALA A 106 0.53 0.05 14.81
CA ALA A 106 0.57 1.02 13.72
C ALA A 106 1.42 0.47 12.57
N ASP A 107 0.95 0.62 11.36
CA ASP A 107 1.59 0.09 10.15
C ASP A 107 2.98 0.72 9.87
N CYS A 108 3.19 1.95 10.31
CA CYS A 108 4.48 2.63 10.17
C CYS A 108 4.74 3.64 11.30
N GLU A 109 5.98 4.09 11.39
CA GLU A 109 6.43 5.05 12.43
C GLU A 109 5.66 6.39 12.40
N VAL A 110 5.24 6.85 11.24
CA VAL A 110 4.45 8.08 11.13
C VAL A 110 3.09 7.91 11.82
N LEU A 111 2.40 6.81 11.57
CA LEU A 111 1.12 6.50 12.21
C LEU A 111 1.29 6.26 13.71
N ARG A 112 2.37 5.61 14.13
CA ARG A 112 2.71 5.44 15.55
C ARG A 112 2.81 6.78 16.25
N ARG A 113 3.55 7.73 15.69
CA ARG A 113 3.69 9.08 16.24
C ARG A 113 2.38 9.86 16.23
N GLN A 114 1.57 9.73 15.19
CA GLN A 114 0.26 10.37 15.14
C GLN A 114 -0.66 9.84 16.23
N MET A 115 -0.69 8.53 16.44
CA MET A 115 -1.50 7.91 17.48
C MET A 115 -1.05 8.33 18.89
N LEU A 116 0.27 8.35 19.15
CA LEU A 116 0.83 8.82 20.41
C LEU A 116 0.62 10.33 20.66
N ARG A 117 0.48 11.13 19.61
CA ARG A 117 0.08 12.55 19.77
C ARG A 117 -1.38 12.70 20.16
N LEU A 118 -2.23 11.79 19.71
CA LEU A 118 -3.65 11.76 20.08
C LEU A 118 -3.84 11.20 21.49
N ARG A 119 -3.16 10.10 21.78
CA ARG A 119 -3.26 9.35 23.04
C ARG A 119 -1.85 8.89 23.47
N ASN A 120 -1.17 9.71 24.27
CA ASN A 120 0.20 9.45 24.73
C ASN A 120 0.31 8.37 25.81
N ASP A 121 -0.82 7.91 26.31
CA ASP A 121 -0.95 6.85 27.30
C ASP A 121 -1.16 5.45 26.70
N LEU A 122 -1.16 5.32 25.37
CA LEU A 122 -1.24 4.04 24.68
C LEU A 122 0.15 3.42 24.47
N ASN A 123 0.16 2.10 24.34
CA ASN A 123 1.34 1.34 23.92
C ASN A 123 1.26 1.06 22.42
N VAL A 124 1.83 1.96 21.59
CA VAL A 124 1.74 1.82 20.14
C VAL A 124 2.98 1.10 19.61
N LYS A 125 2.76 -0.10 19.07
CA LYS A 125 3.77 -0.99 18.51
C LYS A 125 3.82 -0.91 16.99
N LEU A 126 4.96 -1.32 16.41
CA LEU A 126 5.13 -1.53 14.97
C LEU A 126 5.08 -3.03 14.65
N PRO A 127 4.83 -3.42 13.40
CA PRO A 127 4.93 -4.81 12.97
C PRO A 127 6.28 -5.44 13.33
N SER A 128 7.38 -4.70 13.20
CA SER A 128 8.73 -5.15 13.56
C SER A 128 8.93 -5.50 15.04
N ASP A 129 8.02 -5.10 15.90
CA ASP A 129 8.08 -5.41 17.35
C ASP A 129 7.51 -6.81 17.66
N PHE A 130 7.01 -7.51 16.65
CA PHE A 130 6.44 -8.85 16.78
C PHE A 130 7.30 -9.91 16.10
N VAL A 131 7.30 -11.12 16.69
CA VAL A 131 7.95 -12.29 16.11
C VAL A 131 6.95 -13.03 15.22
N ASN A 132 7.41 -13.55 14.08
CA ASN A 132 6.62 -14.35 13.14
C ASN A 132 5.45 -13.61 12.47
N ILE A 133 5.59 -12.32 12.27
CA ILE A 133 4.62 -11.58 11.47
C ILE A 133 4.73 -11.98 9.99
N PRO A 134 3.61 -12.20 9.27
CA PRO A 134 3.64 -12.49 7.84
C PRO A 134 4.25 -11.36 7.03
N ASP A 135 5.04 -11.71 6.01
CA ASP A 135 5.67 -10.74 5.13
C ASP A 135 4.66 -10.14 4.14
N ASP A 136 3.69 -10.95 3.69
CA ASP A 136 2.65 -10.45 2.81
C ASP A 136 1.60 -9.64 3.57
N VAL A 137 1.03 -8.67 2.88
CA VAL A 137 0.14 -7.66 3.48
C VAL A 137 -1.19 -8.25 3.93
N PHE A 138 -1.76 -9.15 3.14
CA PHE A 138 -3.05 -9.75 3.46
C PHE A 138 -2.92 -10.71 4.64
N GLY A 139 -1.91 -11.57 4.63
CA GLY A 139 -1.59 -12.44 5.76
C GLY A 139 -1.28 -11.65 7.03
N ARG A 140 -0.64 -10.49 6.91
CA ARG A 140 -0.40 -9.60 8.04
C ARG A 140 -1.68 -9.03 8.64
N VAL A 141 -2.63 -8.60 7.81
CA VAL A 141 -3.94 -8.10 8.29
C VAL A 141 -4.73 -9.21 8.96
N GLU A 142 -4.75 -10.40 8.38
CA GLU A 142 -5.39 -11.58 8.97
C GLU A 142 -4.74 -11.97 10.31
N TRP A 143 -3.42 -11.94 10.37
CA TRP A 143 -2.68 -12.20 11.60
C TRP A 143 -2.99 -11.15 12.68
N LEU A 144 -3.02 -9.86 12.34
CA LEU A 144 -3.38 -8.78 13.25
C LEU A 144 -4.81 -8.94 13.77
N GLU A 145 -5.75 -9.33 12.92
CA GLU A 145 -7.12 -9.60 13.33
C GLU A 145 -7.22 -10.79 14.28
N ASN A 146 -6.43 -11.84 14.05
CA ASN A 146 -6.37 -13.00 14.94
C ASN A 146 -5.86 -12.63 16.34
N ILE A 147 -4.75 -11.90 16.45
CA ILE A 147 -4.21 -11.49 17.77
C ILE A 147 -5.11 -10.47 18.47
N ARG A 148 -5.83 -9.63 17.70
CA ARG A 148 -6.86 -8.74 18.24
C ARG A 148 -8.03 -9.54 18.83
N SER A 149 -8.56 -10.49 18.06
CA SER A 149 -9.66 -11.36 18.49
C SER A 149 -9.31 -12.22 19.70
N ASN A 150 -8.03 -12.55 19.88
CA ASN A 150 -7.52 -13.25 21.04
C ASN A 150 -7.29 -12.33 22.27
N GLY A 151 -7.48 -11.01 22.11
CA GLY A 151 -7.28 -10.04 23.17
C GLY A 151 -5.80 -9.70 23.47
N GLU A 152 -4.89 -10.03 22.55
CA GLU A 152 -3.46 -9.72 22.70
C GLU A 152 -3.14 -8.27 22.35
N ILE A 153 -3.99 -7.62 21.52
CA ILE A 153 -3.95 -6.20 21.18
C ILE A 153 -5.37 -5.63 21.22
N ASP A 154 -5.50 -4.33 21.46
CA ASP A 154 -6.78 -3.63 21.48
C ASP A 154 -7.20 -3.15 20.09
N GLY A 155 -6.25 -3.06 19.16
CA GLY A 155 -6.53 -2.68 17.77
C GLY A 155 -5.29 -2.52 16.92
N PHE A 156 -5.50 -2.28 15.64
CA PHE A 156 -4.44 -1.99 14.68
C PHE A 156 -4.89 -0.97 13.63
N ILE A 157 -3.93 -0.26 13.07
CA ILE A 157 -4.18 0.74 12.04
C ILE A 157 -3.76 0.17 10.68
N THR A 158 -4.69 0.16 9.74
CA THR A 158 -4.45 -0.31 8.37
C THR A 158 -5.06 0.63 7.33
N THR A 159 -4.85 0.36 6.04
CA THR A 159 -5.54 1.07 4.97
C THR A 159 -6.98 0.57 4.87
N ARG A 160 -7.90 1.47 4.55
CA ARG A 160 -9.32 1.14 4.34
C ARG A 160 -9.53 0.10 3.23
N THR A 161 -8.61 -0.03 2.31
CA THR A 161 -8.68 -1.00 1.20
C THR A 161 -8.37 -2.43 1.62
N LEU A 162 -7.74 -2.62 2.79
CA LEU A 162 -7.35 -3.92 3.32
C LEU A 162 -8.32 -4.42 4.41
N HIS A 163 -9.26 -3.61 4.83
CA HIS A 163 -10.32 -3.91 5.77
C HIS A 163 -11.66 -3.67 5.11
#